data_5b3332aed76b818ca80a5f350c492c31
#
_entry.id   5b3332aed76b818ca80a5f350c492c31
#
_cell.length_a   1.000
_cell.length_b   1.000
_cell.length_c   1.000
_cell.angle_alpha   90.00
_cell.angle_beta   90.00
_cell.angle_gamma   90.00
#
_symmetry.space_group_name_H-M   'P 1'
#
loop_
_entity.id
_entity.type
_entity.pdbx_description
1 polymer ?
#
loop_
_entity_poly.entity_id
_entity_poly.type
_entity_poly.pdbx_seq_one_letter_code
_entity_poly.pdbx_strand_id
1 'polypeptide(L)'
;MPDDAAARAAAEARAAAEEESAFSHPEVAPDATAAYGDDPDQVIDFYAPRVAVSPGGGLAPLVVVLHGGAWRAPYDRRHVTPFADFLARRGFAVANVEYRRGGVSLPAQSAAFEGAAGAGTGGAGPVAGRWPDTFDDVAAAMDALPGLVRESLPQADPRRMVVTGHSAGGHLALWAAARHLLPADAAWRIEGPAPLRGVVALAPIADFTVADKLEVCGGACRQLLGGEEGFSARLAYADPALLLPTGIATTLVQGRTDTVVPQAVAEAYADAAAKAGEVVGLTLLEDVGHFPLIDPAADACAVVAEEIAQLAW
;
A
#
# COMPACT_ATOMS: atom_id res chain seq x y z
N MET A 1 20.40 -21.83 20.29
CA MET A 1 20.17 -23.28 20.23
C MET A 1 20.14 -23.72 18.76
N PRO A 2 20.56 -24.97 18.37
CA PRO A 2 20.52 -25.39 16.98
C PRO A 2 19.13 -25.32 16.34
N ASP A 3 18.08 -25.58 17.11
CA ASP A 3 16.69 -25.54 16.65
C ASP A 3 16.22 -24.14 16.23
N ASP A 4 16.70 -23.10 16.91
CA ASP A 4 16.32 -21.71 16.58
C ASP A 4 16.94 -21.26 15.23
N ALA A 5 18.14 -21.70 14.93
CA ALA A 5 18.82 -21.37 13.67
C ALA A 5 18.15 -22.08 12.48
N ALA A 6 17.73 -23.33 12.67
CA ALA A 6 17.01 -24.07 11.62
C ALA A 6 15.61 -23.49 11.38
N ALA A 7 14.89 -23.12 12.43
CA ALA A 7 13.58 -22.48 12.33
C ALA A 7 13.65 -21.12 11.62
N ARG A 8 14.67 -20.32 11.94
CA ARG A 8 14.92 -19.03 11.28
C ARG A 8 15.24 -19.21 9.81
N ALA A 9 16.15 -20.14 9.46
CA ALA A 9 16.48 -20.42 8.06
C ALA A 9 15.27 -20.90 7.26
N ALA A 10 14.39 -21.71 7.86
CA ALA A 10 13.15 -22.14 7.22
C ALA A 10 12.16 -20.98 7.00
N ALA A 11 12.06 -20.05 7.95
CA ALA A 11 11.22 -18.85 7.80
C ALA A 11 11.76 -17.92 6.71
N GLU A 12 13.07 -17.71 6.66
CA GLU A 12 13.72 -16.92 5.60
C GLU A 12 13.55 -17.56 4.20
N ALA A 13 13.71 -18.88 4.10
CA ALA A 13 13.48 -19.59 2.85
C ALA A 13 12.02 -19.51 2.38
N ARG A 14 11.05 -19.57 3.29
CA ARG A 14 9.63 -19.40 2.96
C ARG A 14 9.36 -17.99 2.48
N ALA A 15 9.81 -16.97 3.19
CA ALA A 15 9.63 -15.57 2.80
C ALA A 15 10.22 -15.29 1.41
N ALA A 16 11.39 -15.85 1.10
CA ALA A 16 12.01 -15.75 -0.23
C ALA A 16 11.18 -16.44 -1.33
N ALA A 17 10.60 -17.61 -1.04
CA ALA A 17 9.74 -18.32 -2.00
C ALA A 17 8.41 -17.58 -2.24
N GLU A 18 7.82 -16.97 -1.22
CA GLU A 18 6.62 -16.13 -1.33
C GLU A 18 6.91 -14.89 -2.19
N GLU A 19 8.05 -14.25 -1.97
CA GLU A 19 8.50 -13.10 -2.77
C GLU A 19 8.70 -13.50 -4.23
N GLU A 20 9.46 -14.59 -4.49
CA GLU A 20 9.68 -15.11 -5.83
C GLU A 20 8.35 -15.39 -6.55
N SER A 21 7.39 -16.01 -5.87
CA SER A 21 6.06 -16.28 -6.42
C SER A 21 5.34 -14.98 -6.82
N ALA A 22 5.24 -14.03 -5.92
CA ALA A 22 4.54 -12.76 -6.16
C ALA A 22 5.14 -11.95 -7.33
N PHE A 23 6.47 -11.98 -7.49
CA PHE A 23 7.17 -11.27 -8.56
C PHE A 23 7.39 -12.11 -9.84
N SER A 24 6.99 -13.39 -9.87
CA SER A 24 7.12 -14.25 -11.05
C SER A 24 6.08 -13.98 -12.13
N HIS A 25 4.98 -13.31 -11.79
CA HIS A 25 3.90 -13.05 -12.72
C HIS A 25 4.29 -12.02 -13.77
N PRO A 26 3.94 -12.22 -15.05
CA PRO A 26 4.18 -11.22 -16.08
C PRO A 26 3.36 -9.96 -15.82
N GLU A 27 3.93 -8.82 -16.18
CA GLU A 27 3.20 -7.55 -16.17
C GLU A 27 1.94 -7.65 -17.04
N VAL A 28 0.85 -7.03 -16.58
CA VAL A 28 -0.40 -6.94 -17.32
C VAL A 28 -0.59 -5.50 -17.80
N ALA A 29 -0.72 -5.32 -19.11
CA ALA A 29 -0.97 -4.00 -19.68
C ALA A 29 -2.32 -3.44 -19.22
N PRO A 30 -2.39 -2.14 -18.84
CA PRO A 30 -3.64 -1.49 -18.51
C PRO A 30 -4.53 -1.27 -19.76
N ASP A 31 -5.82 -1.10 -19.54
CA ASP A 31 -6.76 -0.72 -20.60
C ASP A 31 -6.63 0.76 -20.97
N ALA A 32 -6.23 1.61 -20.03
CA ALA A 32 -5.92 3.02 -20.23
C ALA A 32 -4.92 3.51 -19.21
N THR A 33 -4.20 4.59 -19.53
CA THR A 33 -3.32 5.30 -18.61
C THR A 33 -3.62 6.79 -18.69
N ALA A 34 -3.68 7.47 -17.56
CA ALA A 34 -3.84 8.93 -17.54
C ALA A 34 -2.86 9.57 -16.55
N ALA A 35 -2.33 10.73 -16.90
CA ALA A 35 -1.51 11.54 -16.03
C ALA A 35 -2.39 12.36 -15.06
N TYR A 36 -1.94 12.52 -13.81
CA TYR A 36 -2.53 13.43 -12.85
C TYR A 36 -1.63 14.61 -12.51
N GLY A 37 -0.45 14.67 -13.14
CA GLY A 37 0.53 15.75 -13.02
C GLY A 37 1.55 15.70 -14.15
N ASP A 38 2.59 16.52 -14.06
CA ASP A 38 3.60 16.72 -15.11
C ASP A 38 4.84 15.80 -14.96
N ASP A 39 5.03 15.17 -13.80
CA ASP A 39 6.13 14.24 -13.57
C ASP A 39 5.81 12.88 -14.21
N PRO A 40 6.80 12.17 -14.81
CA PRO A 40 6.58 10.84 -15.39
C PRO A 40 6.02 9.80 -14.43
N ASP A 41 6.24 9.94 -13.12
CA ASP A 41 5.69 9.07 -12.09
C ASP A 41 4.26 9.51 -11.65
N GLN A 42 3.74 10.63 -12.16
CA GLN A 42 2.38 11.09 -11.85
C GLN A 42 1.35 10.53 -12.84
N VAL A 43 1.19 9.21 -12.82
CA VAL A 43 0.29 8.48 -13.73
C VAL A 43 -0.56 7.45 -12.99
N ILE A 44 -1.71 7.13 -13.55
CA ILE A 44 -2.61 6.07 -13.08
C ILE A 44 -2.90 5.12 -14.24
N ASP A 45 -2.69 3.84 -14.02
CA ASP A 45 -3.09 2.77 -14.93
C ASP A 45 -4.48 2.25 -14.56
N PHE A 46 -5.37 2.17 -15.54
CA PHE A 46 -6.75 1.74 -15.37
C PHE A 46 -7.00 0.36 -15.95
N TYR A 47 -7.70 -0.47 -15.17
CA TYR A 47 -8.13 -1.81 -15.58
C TYR A 47 -9.65 -1.90 -15.51
N ALA A 48 -10.28 -2.15 -16.63
CA ALA A 48 -11.73 -2.36 -16.73
C ALA A 48 -12.12 -3.72 -16.10
N PRO A 49 -13.31 -3.82 -15.51
CA PRO A 49 -13.80 -5.11 -15.00
C PRO A 49 -13.87 -6.13 -16.14
N ARG A 50 -13.32 -7.34 -15.90
CA ARG A 50 -13.27 -8.42 -16.92
C ARG A 50 -14.56 -9.25 -16.95
N VAL A 51 -15.45 -9.07 -15.97
CA VAL A 51 -16.76 -9.73 -15.89
C VAL A 51 -17.86 -8.69 -15.70
N ALA A 52 -19.05 -9.00 -16.19
CA ALA A 52 -20.20 -8.11 -15.99
C ALA A 52 -20.58 -8.06 -14.50
N VAL A 53 -20.70 -6.84 -13.99
CA VAL A 53 -20.97 -6.55 -12.57
C VAL A 53 -22.37 -7.00 -12.15
N SER A 54 -23.33 -7.03 -13.08
CA SER A 54 -24.73 -7.46 -12.86
C SER A 54 -25.41 -7.78 -14.19
N PRO A 55 -26.42 -8.64 -14.20
CA PRO A 55 -27.23 -8.90 -15.40
C PRO A 55 -27.94 -7.66 -15.96
N GLY A 56 -27.98 -6.56 -15.20
CA GLY A 56 -28.62 -5.28 -15.58
C GLY A 56 -27.65 -4.14 -15.94
N GLY A 57 -26.32 -4.38 -16.05
CA GLY A 57 -25.38 -3.39 -16.56
C GLY A 57 -25.00 -2.26 -15.59
N GLY A 58 -24.94 -2.52 -14.28
CA GLY A 58 -24.49 -1.55 -13.28
C GLY A 58 -23.00 -1.24 -13.41
N LEU A 59 -22.58 -0.03 -12.97
CA LEU A 59 -21.17 0.35 -12.88
C LEU A 59 -20.43 -0.49 -11.82
N ALA A 60 -19.16 -0.79 -12.06
CA ALA A 60 -18.30 -1.54 -11.15
C ALA A 60 -17.83 -0.67 -9.97
N PRO A 61 -17.67 -1.22 -8.76
CA PRO A 61 -16.93 -0.52 -7.71
C PRO A 61 -15.50 -0.26 -8.15
N LEU A 62 -14.96 0.88 -7.71
CA LEU A 62 -13.61 1.28 -8.00
C LEU A 62 -12.67 0.86 -6.87
N VAL A 63 -11.61 0.15 -7.20
CA VAL A 63 -10.51 -0.14 -6.28
C VAL A 63 -9.29 0.68 -6.69
N VAL A 64 -8.81 1.50 -5.78
CA VAL A 64 -7.55 2.24 -5.94
C VAL A 64 -6.44 1.43 -5.31
N VAL A 65 -5.41 1.12 -6.08
CA VAL A 65 -4.25 0.35 -5.62
C VAL A 65 -3.05 1.28 -5.49
N LEU A 66 -2.44 1.29 -4.31
CA LEU A 66 -1.18 1.96 -4.01
C LEU A 66 -0.10 0.88 -3.77
N HIS A 67 0.92 0.87 -4.61
CA HIS A 67 1.94 -0.18 -4.58
C HIS A 67 2.87 -0.07 -3.36
N GLY A 68 3.55 -1.17 -3.03
CA GLY A 68 4.54 -1.26 -1.98
C GLY A 68 5.96 -0.90 -2.44
N GLY A 69 6.96 -1.42 -1.70
CA GLY A 69 8.37 -1.25 -2.02
C GLY A 69 9.11 -0.26 -1.12
N ALA A 70 8.65 -0.06 0.11
CA ALA A 70 9.26 0.82 1.12
C ALA A 70 9.56 2.23 0.58
N TRP A 71 8.71 2.75 -0.31
CA TRP A 71 8.85 4.04 -1.00
C TRP A 71 10.17 4.19 -1.76
N ARG A 72 10.80 3.09 -2.21
CA ARG A 72 12.11 3.07 -2.90
C ARG A 72 11.94 2.95 -4.41
N ALA A 73 12.84 3.61 -5.17
CA ALA A 73 12.80 3.68 -6.62
C ALA A 73 12.75 2.35 -7.39
N PRO A 74 13.35 1.23 -6.93
CA PRO A 74 13.27 -0.04 -7.66
C PRO A 74 11.87 -0.62 -7.79
N TYR A 75 10.93 -0.21 -6.95
CA TYR A 75 9.57 -0.74 -6.93
C TYR A 75 8.59 0.31 -7.44
N ASP A 76 7.97 0.03 -8.55
CA ASP A 76 6.95 0.89 -9.17
C ASP A 76 5.60 0.16 -9.26
N ARG A 77 4.58 0.81 -9.82
CA ARG A 77 3.24 0.25 -9.99
C ARG A 77 3.18 -1.04 -10.83
N ARG A 78 4.24 -1.34 -11.61
CA ARG A 78 4.24 -2.47 -12.54
C ARG A 78 4.25 -3.81 -11.82
N HIS A 79 4.92 -3.90 -10.68
CA HIS A 79 4.97 -5.17 -9.94
C HIS A 79 3.61 -5.58 -9.34
N VAL A 80 2.64 -4.67 -9.22
CA VAL A 80 1.27 -4.98 -8.76
C VAL A 80 0.26 -5.04 -9.90
N THR A 81 0.69 -5.00 -11.17
CA THR A 81 -0.23 -5.16 -12.31
C THR A 81 -0.92 -6.52 -12.36
N PRO A 82 -0.28 -7.65 -11.95
CA PRO A 82 -0.98 -8.93 -11.82
C PRO A 82 -2.08 -8.91 -10.76
N PHE A 83 -1.85 -8.24 -9.63
CA PHE A 83 -2.87 -8.04 -8.60
C PHE A 83 -4.01 -7.14 -9.09
N ALA A 84 -3.72 -6.07 -9.84
CA ALA A 84 -4.73 -5.22 -10.43
C ALA A 84 -5.64 -5.99 -11.41
N ASP A 85 -5.07 -6.81 -12.31
CA ASP A 85 -5.85 -7.66 -13.22
C ASP A 85 -6.63 -8.76 -12.47
N PHE A 86 -6.06 -9.31 -11.39
CA PHE A 86 -6.75 -10.27 -10.53
C PHE A 86 -8.03 -9.67 -9.92
N LEU A 87 -8.00 -8.42 -9.48
CA LEU A 87 -9.18 -7.69 -9.00
C LEU A 87 -10.15 -7.39 -10.17
N ALA A 88 -9.62 -6.98 -11.32
CA ALA A 88 -10.44 -6.73 -12.51
C ALA A 88 -11.22 -7.99 -12.97
N ARG A 89 -10.61 -9.17 -12.89
CA ARG A 89 -11.27 -10.47 -13.15
C ARG A 89 -12.37 -10.80 -12.15
N ARG A 90 -12.38 -10.17 -10.98
CA ARG A 90 -13.43 -10.30 -9.94
C ARG A 90 -14.52 -9.23 -10.05
N GLY A 91 -14.50 -8.43 -11.12
CA GLY A 91 -15.55 -7.46 -11.42
C GLY A 91 -15.32 -6.07 -10.84
N PHE A 92 -14.15 -5.79 -10.31
CA PHE A 92 -13.77 -4.44 -9.91
C PHE A 92 -13.24 -3.64 -11.10
N ALA A 93 -13.49 -2.36 -11.12
CA ALA A 93 -12.72 -1.39 -11.86
C ALA A 93 -11.50 -1.02 -11.01
N VAL A 94 -10.30 -0.96 -11.58
CA VAL A 94 -9.09 -0.75 -10.81
C VAL A 94 -8.31 0.46 -11.32
N ALA A 95 -7.85 1.30 -10.39
CA ALA A 95 -6.93 2.41 -10.62
C ALA A 95 -5.62 2.13 -9.87
N ASN A 96 -4.57 1.76 -10.60
CA ASN A 96 -3.24 1.45 -10.07
C ASN A 96 -2.38 2.71 -10.16
N VAL A 97 -2.12 3.34 -9.02
CA VAL A 97 -1.49 4.65 -8.92
C VAL A 97 0.01 4.51 -8.81
N GLU A 98 0.73 5.25 -9.66
CA GLU A 98 2.16 5.51 -9.48
C GLU A 98 2.36 6.80 -8.69
N TYR A 99 3.48 6.91 -7.99
CA TYR A 99 3.85 8.10 -7.21
C TYR A 99 5.37 8.22 -7.11
N ARG A 100 5.90 9.44 -6.94
CA ARG A 100 7.32 9.68 -6.80
C ARG A 100 7.87 9.04 -5.53
N ARG A 101 9.01 8.38 -5.70
CA ARG A 101 9.71 7.59 -4.68
C ARG A 101 11.13 8.10 -4.49
N GLY A 102 11.83 7.57 -3.48
CA GLY A 102 13.23 7.92 -3.23
C GLY A 102 14.14 7.53 -4.40
N GLY A 103 15.09 8.41 -4.71
CA GLY A 103 15.92 8.28 -5.88
C GLY A 103 17.21 7.50 -5.63
N VAL A 104 17.47 6.55 -6.42
CA VAL A 104 18.60 6.11 -7.25
C VAL A 104 18.08 4.90 -7.99
N SER A 105 17.98 4.99 -9.30
CA SER A 105 17.72 3.83 -10.16
C SER A 105 18.84 2.81 -9.97
N LEU A 106 18.53 1.71 -9.29
CA LEU A 106 19.34 0.51 -9.48
C LEU A 106 18.97 -0.05 -10.85
N PRO A 107 19.93 -0.56 -11.64
CA PRO A 107 19.59 -1.28 -12.86
C PRO A 107 18.62 -2.41 -12.49
N ALA A 108 17.58 -2.60 -13.32
CA ALA A 108 16.59 -3.65 -13.18
C ALA A 108 17.27 -5.02 -13.20
N GLN A 109 17.64 -5.51 -12.04
CA GLN A 109 18.05 -6.88 -11.79
C GLN A 109 17.54 -7.20 -10.38
N SER A 110 16.75 -8.24 -10.30
CA SER A 110 16.31 -8.96 -9.10
C SER A 110 17.07 -8.55 -7.83
N ALA A 111 16.71 -7.42 -7.27
CA ALA A 111 17.10 -7.09 -5.92
C ALA A 111 16.09 -7.83 -5.04
N ALA A 112 16.38 -9.09 -4.76
CA ALA A 112 15.85 -9.72 -3.59
C ALA A 112 15.85 -8.69 -2.45
N PHE A 113 14.82 -8.68 -1.64
CA PHE A 113 14.80 -7.96 -0.38
C PHE A 113 15.97 -8.50 0.46
N GLU A 114 17.18 -8.12 0.13
CA GLU A 114 18.30 -8.38 1.01
C GLU A 114 17.97 -7.62 2.30
N GLY A 115 17.60 -8.39 3.29
CA GLY A 115 17.51 -7.92 4.64
C GLY A 115 18.83 -7.23 4.94
N ALA A 116 18.82 -5.90 4.97
CA ALA A 116 20.00 -5.09 5.18
C ALA A 116 20.46 -5.21 6.65
N ALA A 117 21.00 -6.39 6.96
CA ALA A 117 21.97 -6.58 8.04
C ALA A 117 23.35 -6.66 7.39
N GLY A 118 23.87 -5.51 6.95
CA GLY A 118 25.18 -5.40 6.34
C GLY A 118 25.69 -3.99 6.44
N ALA A 119 26.21 -3.59 7.61
CA ALA A 119 27.09 -2.45 7.73
C ALA A 119 28.35 -2.71 6.88
N GLY A 120 28.52 -2.00 5.77
CA GLY A 120 29.72 -2.14 4.95
C GLY A 120 29.78 -1.13 3.83
N THR A 121 30.53 -0.07 4.03
CA THR A 121 31.25 0.79 3.05
C THR A 121 30.42 1.58 2.05
N GLY A 122 30.13 2.84 2.36
CA GLY A 122 30.33 4.01 1.49
C GLY A 122 29.64 4.11 0.12
N GLY A 123 28.61 3.35 -0.17
CA GLY A 123 27.76 3.55 -1.33
C GLY A 123 26.36 4.00 -0.89
N ALA A 124 25.85 5.12 -1.41
CA ALA A 124 24.49 5.55 -1.15
C ALA A 124 23.52 4.50 -1.65
N GLY A 125 22.99 3.66 -0.76
CA GLY A 125 21.91 2.73 -1.04
C GLY A 125 20.62 3.47 -1.41
N PRO A 126 19.57 2.78 -1.94
CA PRO A 126 18.32 3.40 -2.29
C PRO A 126 17.66 4.02 -1.06
N VAL A 127 17.43 5.31 -1.10
CA VAL A 127 16.76 6.07 -0.03
C VAL A 127 15.25 5.89 -0.17
N ALA A 128 14.53 5.64 0.93
CA ALA A 128 13.10 5.55 0.93
C ALA A 128 12.46 6.94 0.81
N GLY A 129 11.46 7.05 -0.07
CA GLY A 129 10.58 8.20 -0.20
C GLY A 129 11.24 9.50 -0.64
N ARG A 130 10.36 10.47 -0.87
CA ARG A 130 10.74 11.85 -1.19
C ARG A 130 9.79 12.79 -0.50
N TRP A 131 10.11 13.22 0.71
CA TRP A 131 9.32 14.24 1.38
C TRP A 131 9.53 15.62 0.72
N PRO A 132 8.46 16.37 0.37
CA PRO A 132 7.03 16.01 0.49
C PRO A 132 6.46 15.28 -0.73
N ASP A 133 7.22 15.08 -1.79
CA ASP A 133 6.78 14.68 -3.14
C ASP A 133 5.88 13.42 -3.16
N THR A 134 6.21 12.40 -2.36
CA THR A 134 5.40 11.16 -2.28
C THR A 134 3.99 11.45 -1.79
N PHE A 135 3.85 12.32 -0.80
CA PHE A 135 2.55 12.72 -0.24
C PHE A 135 1.81 13.69 -1.16
N ASP A 136 2.53 14.62 -1.82
CA ASP A 136 1.98 15.50 -2.85
C ASP A 136 1.31 14.69 -3.96
N ASP A 137 1.99 13.64 -4.41
CA ASP A 137 1.51 12.81 -5.51
C ASP A 137 0.28 11.98 -5.12
N VAL A 138 0.31 11.34 -3.95
CA VAL A 138 -0.87 10.57 -3.48
C VAL A 138 -2.06 11.49 -3.27
N ALA A 139 -1.86 12.67 -2.70
CA ALA A 139 -2.94 13.65 -2.54
C ALA A 139 -3.49 14.10 -3.91
N ALA A 140 -2.61 14.47 -4.84
CA ALA A 140 -3.00 14.91 -6.18
C ALA A 140 -3.71 13.80 -6.98
N ALA A 141 -3.21 12.56 -6.90
CA ALA A 141 -3.84 11.41 -7.54
C ALA A 141 -5.26 11.19 -7.01
N MET A 142 -5.45 11.18 -5.68
CA MET A 142 -6.77 11.00 -5.07
C MET A 142 -7.74 12.12 -5.44
N ASP A 143 -7.27 13.36 -5.54
CA ASP A 143 -8.09 14.52 -5.89
C ASP A 143 -8.46 14.52 -7.38
N ALA A 144 -7.56 14.09 -8.27
CA ALA A 144 -7.80 13.99 -9.72
C ALA A 144 -8.66 12.78 -10.10
N LEU A 145 -8.61 11.69 -9.32
CA LEU A 145 -9.16 10.38 -9.65
C LEU A 145 -10.64 10.40 -10.08
N PRO A 146 -11.59 11.11 -9.42
CA PRO A 146 -12.98 11.12 -9.85
C PRO A 146 -13.19 11.69 -11.26
N GLY A 147 -12.32 12.61 -11.69
CA GLY A 147 -12.32 13.17 -13.04
C GLY A 147 -11.77 12.17 -14.06
N LEU A 148 -10.58 11.66 -13.79
CA LEU A 148 -9.87 10.72 -14.66
C LEU A 148 -10.64 9.42 -14.87
N VAL A 149 -11.30 8.90 -13.82
CA VAL A 149 -12.13 7.69 -13.92
C VAL A 149 -13.30 7.89 -14.89
N ARG A 150 -13.98 9.04 -14.84
CA ARG A 150 -15.09 9.30 -15.76
C ARG A 150 -14.65 9.32 -17.22
N GLU A 151 -13.42 9.74 -17.49
CA GLU A 151 -12.87 9.85 -18.84
C GLU A 151 -12.26 8.52 -19.32
N SER A 152 -11.47 7.88 -18.46
CA SER A 152 -10.63 6.72 -18.83
C SER A 152 -11.25 5.38 -18.47
N LEU A 153 -12.19 5.33 -17.53
CA LEU A 153 -12.79 4.09 -17.03
C LEU A 153 -14.31 4.23 -16.81
N PRO A 154 -15.11 4.50 -17.87
CA PRO A 154 -16.54 4.81 -17.74
C PRO A 154 -17.39 3.66 -17.15
N GLN A 155 -16.84 2.45 -17.01
CA GLN A 155 -17.47 1.31 -16.35
C GLN A 155 -17.42 1.38 -14.82
N ALA A 156 -16.61 2.28 -14.24
CA ALA A 156 -16.43 2.42 -12.80
C ALA A 156 -17.44 3.38 -12.17
N ASP A 157 -17.88 3.09 -10.95
CA ASP A 157 -18.61 4.01 -10.10
C ASP A 157 -17.65 4.66 -9.08
N PRO A 158 -17.21 5.90 -9.27
CA PRO A 158 -16.30 6.56 -8.35
C PRO A 158 -16.90 6.87 -6.97
N ARG A 159 -18.22 6.67 -6.78
CA ARG A 159 -18.88 6.80 -5.48
C ARG A 159 -18.78 5.53 -4.64
N ARG A 160 -18.36 4.42 -5.24
CA ARG A 160 -18.10 3.14 -4.58
C ARG A 160 -16.61 2.82 -4.62
N MET A 161 -15.82 3.72 -4.01
CA MET A 161 -14.37 3.66 -4.02
C MET A 161 -13.86 2.99 -2.75
N VAL A 162 -13.03 1.96 -2.91
CA VAL A 162 -12.22 1.36 -1.86
C VAL A 162 -10.76 1.62 -2.19
N VAL A 163 -9.99 2.08 -1.21
CA VAL A 163 -8.54 2.24 -1.37
C VAL A 163 -7.85 1.04 -0.74
N THR A 164 -6.92 0.45 -1.46
CA THR A 164 -6.05 -0.63 -0.97
C THR A 164 -4.61 -0.33 -1.29
N GLY A 165 -3.71 -0.94 -0.56
CA GLY A 165 -2.29 -0.84 -0.83
C GLY A 165 -1.52 -1.81 0.03
N HIS A 166 -0.34 -2.21 -0.46
CA HIS A 166 0.51 -3.19 0.18
C HIS A 166 1.72 -2.52 0.85
N SER A 167 2.06 -2.90 2.08
CA SER A 167 3.28 -2.43 2.76
C SER A 167 3.32 -0.89 2.84
N ALA A 168 4.30 -0.24 2.22
CA ALA A 168 4.36 1.22 2.05
C ALA A 168 3.10 1.81 1.37
N GLY A 169 2.51 1.10 0.40
CA GLY A 169 1.24 1.48 -0.22
C GLY A 169 0.06 1.36 0.74
N GLY A 170 0.10 0.40 1.67
CA GLY A 170 -0.87 0.27 2.75
C GLY A 170 -0.83 1.46 3.71
N HIS A 171 0.37 1.93 4.05
CA HIS A 171 0.56 3.20 4.75
C HIS A 171 -0.10 4.36 4.00
N LEU A 172 0.21 4.52 2.70
CA LEU A 172 -0.34 5.61 1.89
C LEU A 172 -1.87 5.54 1.74
N ALA A 173 -2.45 4.33 1.70
CA ALA A 173 -3.90 4.12 1.68
C ALA A 173 -4.57 4.61 2.97
N LEU A 174 -4.02 4.26 4.13
CA LEU A 174 -4.49 4.73 5.43
C LEU A 174 -4.33 6.25 5.55
N TRP A 175 -3.18 6.79 5.13
CA TRP A 175 -2.91 8.22 5.14
C TRP A 175 -3.88 9.00 4.24
N ALA A 176 -4.14 8.52 3.03
CA ALA A 176 -5.05 9.18 2.09
C ALA A 176 -6.49 9.28 2.64
N ALA A 177 -6.93 8.26 3.36
CA ALA A 177 -8.23 8.25 4.04
C ALA A 177 -8.28 9.24 5.22
N ALA A 178 -7.15 9.49 5.88
CA ALA A 178 -7.04 10.32 7.08
C ALA A 178 -6.74 11.81 6.79
N ARG A 179 -6.67 12.25 5.53
CA ARG A 179 -6.25 13.61 5.14
C ARG A 179 -7.04 14.74 5.82
N HIS A 180 -8.29 14.52 6.18
CA HIS A 180 -9.12 15.52 6.90
C HIS A 180 -8.68 15.75 8.36
N LEU A 181 -7.87 14.84 8.92
CA LEU A 181 -7.33 14.91 10.28
C LEU A 181 -5.91 15.48 10.33
N LEU A 182 -5.30 15.72 9.19
CA LEU A 182 -3.98 16.35 9.11
C LEU A 182 -3.95 17.69 9.85
N PRO A 183 -2.78 18.13 10.36
CA PRO A 183 -2.62 19.47 10.94
C PRO A 183 -3.20 20.57 10.05
N ALA A 184 -3.70 21.64 10.66
CA ALA A 184 -4.45 22.69 9.96
C ALA A 184 -3.61 23.43 8.89
N ASP A 185 -2.31 23.39 9.01
CA ASP A 185 -1.33 23.99 8.10
C ASP A 185 -0.83 23.02 7.02
N ALA A 186 -1.27 21.76 7.04
CA ALA A 186 -0.90 20.79 6.01
C ALA A 186 -1.54 21.12 4.66
N ALA A 187 -0.73 21.19 3.62
CA ALA A 187 -1.19 21.48 2.25
C ALA A 187 -2.15 20.41 1.70
N TRP A 188 -2.07 19.17 2.21
CA TRP A 188 -2.88 18.03 1.78
C TRP A 188 -4.20 17.86 2.53
N ARG A 189 -4.43 18.72 3.55
CA ARG A 189 -5.65 18.64 4.35
C ARG A 189 -6.89 18.90 3.51
N ILE A 190 -7.91 18.08 3.72
CA ILE A 190 -9.27 18.27 3.17
C ILE A 190 -10.25 18.62 4.29
N GLU A 191 -11.38 19.26 3.96
CA GLU A 191 -12.35 19.77 4.97
C GLU A 191 -13.10 18.67 5.70
N GLY A 192 -13.34 17.52 5.07
CA GLY A 192 -14.10 16.41 5.63
C GLY A 192 -13.56 15.05 5.21
N PRO A 193 -14.11 13.96 5.73
CA PRO A 193 -13.70 12.61 5.34
C PRO A 193 -13.73 12.40 3.83
N ALA A 194 -12.71 11.72 3.30
CA ALA A 194 -12.68 11.35 1.89
C ALA A 194 -13.93 10.52 1.53
N PRO A 195 -14.51 10.69 0.33
CA PRO A 195 -15.71 9.96 -0.08
C PRO A 195 -15.40 8.50 -0.46
N LEU A 196 -14.87 7.75 0.50
CA LEU A 196 -14.48 6.36 0.36
C LEU A 196 -15.53 5.44 0.99
N ARG A 197 -15.71 4.25 0.42
CA ARG A 197 -16.42 3.15 1.07
C ARG A 197 -15.60 2.55 2.20
N GLY A 198 -14.28 2.53 2.03
CA GLY A 198 -13.35 2.07 3.05
C GLY A 198 -11.94 1.91 2.56
N VAL A 199 -11.09 1.42 3.45
CA VAL A 199 -9.68 1.08 3.22
C VAL A 199 -9.45 -0.39 3.56
N VAL A 200 -8.76 -1.12 2.66
CA VAL A 200 -8.20 -2.44 2.95
C VAL A 200 -6.70 -2.34 2.83
N ALA A 201 -6.00 -2.26 3.96
CA ALA A 201 -4.55 -2.09 3.98
C ALA A 201 -3.85 -3.44 4.20
N LEU A 202 -2.92 -3.78 3.31
CA LEU A 202 -2.27 -5.10 3.23
C LEU A 202 -0.87 -5.03 3.83
N ALA A 203 -0.65 -5.73 4.94
CA ALA A 203 0.61 -5.70 5.69
C ALA A 203 1.20 -4.27 5.81
N PRO A 204 0.39 -3.28 6.26
CA PRO A 204 0.73 -1.87 6.13
C PRO A 204 1.80 -1.45 7.12
N ILE A 205 2.65 -0.50 6.72
CA ILE A 205 3.49 0.25 7.66
C ILE A 205 2.60 1.31 8.33
N ALA A 206 1.72 0.87 9.23
CA ALA A 206 0.58 1.67 9.71
C ALA A 206 0.88 2.53 10.95
N ASP A 207 1.94 2.23 11.69
CA ASP A 207 2.42 2.96 12.87
C ASP A 207 3.92 3.20 12.71
N PHE A 208 4.30 4.44 12.44
CA PHE A 208 5.69 4.80 12.20
C PHE A 208 6.56 4.73 13.45
N THR A 209 5.97 4.93 14.63
CA THR A 209 6.70 4.83 15.89
C THR A 209 7.10 3.39 16.17
N VAL A 210 6.20 2.45 15.93
CA VAL A 210 6.48 1.01 16.11
C VAL A 210 7.37 0.50 14.97
N ALA A 211 7.10 0.90 13.72
CA ALA A 211 7.90 0.50 12.58
C ALA A 211 9.37 0.97 12.69
N ASP A 212 9.59 2.19 13.20
CA ASP A 212 10.93 2.73 13.43
C ASP A 212 11.68 1.95 14.52
N LYS A 213 11.01 1.62 15.64
CA LYS A 213 11.59 0.81 16.71
C LYS A 213 11.98 -0.62 16.27
N LEU A 214 11.23 -1.16 15.31
CA LEU A 214 11.48 -2.48 14.74
C LEU A 214 12.40 -2.42 13.52
N GLU A 215 12.93 -1.26 13.17
CA GLU A 215 13.77 -1.01 12.01
C GLU A 215 13.18 -1.56 10.69
N VAL A 216 11.84 -1.48 10.56
CA VAL A 216 11.11 -2.00 9.39
C VAL A 216 11.72 -1.48 8.11
N CYS A 217 12.02 -2.40 7.19
CA CYS A 217 12.68 -2.11 5.92
C CYS A 217 13.98 -1.26 6.07
N GLY A 218 14.76 -1.52 7.14
CA GLY A 218 16.01 -0.80 7.38
C GLY A 218 15.81 0.69 7.67
N GLY A 219 14.84 1.05 8.50
CA GLY A 219 14.56 2.43 8.90
C GLY A 219 13.92 3.28 7.80
N ALA A 220 13.14 2.66 6.90
CA ALA A 220 12.54 3.34 5.75
C ALA A 220 11.62 4.50 6.14
N CYS A 221 10.89 4.42 7.27
CA CYS A 221 10.05 5.52 7.76
C CYS A 221 10.87 6.78 8.06
N ARG A 222 12.01 6.61 8.72
CA ARG A 222 12.93 7.69 9.04
C ARG A 222 13.54 8.31 7.78
N GLN A 223 13.89 7.48 6.80
CA GLN A 223 14.40 7.93 5.50
C GLN A 223 13.33 8.72 4.73
N LEU A 224 12.09 8.22 4.66
CA LEU A 224 10.96 8.89 4.00
C LEU A 224 10.76 10.30 4.55
N LEU A 225 10.87 10.47 5.86
CA LEU A 225 10.66 11.74 6.54
C LEU A 225 11.93 12.64 6.58
N GLY A 226 13.04 12.22 5.96
CA GLY A 226 14.24 13.05 5.83
C GLY A 226 15.22 12.94 7.01
N GLY A 227 15.32 11.78 7.62
CA GLY A 227 16.25 11.49 8.71
C GLY A 227 15.69 11.81 10.10
N GLU A 228 16.55 11.83 11.11
CA GLU A 228 16.18 11.99 12.52
C GLU A 228 15.39 13.27 12.81
N GLU A 229 15.89 14.42 12.34
CA GLU A 229 15.23 15.71 12.54
C GLU A 229 13.89 15.78 11.79
N GLY A 230 13.86 15.28 10.56
CA GLY A 230 12.66 15.22 9.74
C GLY A 230 11.60 14.28 10.34
N PHE A 231 12.02 13.14 10.91
CA PHE A 231 11.11 12.18 11.50
C PHE A 231 10.27 12.83 12.61
N SER A 232 10.90 13.43 13.60
CA SER A 232 10.19 14.08 14.71
C SER A 232 9.29 15.23 14.28
N ALA A 233 9.75 16.06 13.30
CA ALA A 233 9.03 17.24 12.85
C ALA A 233 7.83 16.90 11.94
N ARG A 234 7.89 15.76 11.21
CA ARG A 234 6.93 15.42 10.15
C ARG A 234 5.99 14.26 10.51
N LEU A 235 6.23 13.60 11.65
CA LEU A 235 5.45 12.44 12.07
C LEU A 235 3.96 12.73 12.11
N ALA A 236 3.53 13.87 12.67
CA ALA A 236 2.12 14.27 12.76
C ALA A 236 1.44 14.49 11.40
N TYR A 237 2.22 14.65 10.33
CA TYR A 237 1.71 14.82 8.97
C TYR A 237 1.71 13.51 8.16
N ALA A 238 2.39 12.47 8.65
CA ALA A 238 2.67 11.27 7.88
C ALA A 238 2.21 9.97 8.52
N ASP A 239 2.16 9.89 9.85
CA ASP A 239 1.84 8.66 10.57
C ASP A 239 0.33 8.45 10.70
N PRO A 240 -0.26 7.43 10.04
CA PRO A 240 -1.69 7.16 10.14
C PRO A 240 -2.17 6.87 11.56
N ALA A 241 -1.32 6.30 12.44
CA ALA A 241 -1.67 6.03 13.82
C ALA A 241 -1.93 7.30 14.66
N LEU A 242 -1.40 8.45 14.19
CA LEU A 242 -1.66 9.76 14.80
C LEU A 242 -2.87 10.50 14.18
N LEU A 243 -3.43 9.95 13.11
CA LEU A 243 -4.54 10.51 12.35
C LEU A 243 -5.80 9.65 12.57
N LEU A 244 -6.23 9.53 13.80
CA LEU A 244 -7.39 8.74 14.25
C LEU A 244 -8.28 9.57 15.18
N PRO A 245 -9.60 9.34 15.20
CA PRO A 245 -10.37 8.40 14.39
C PRO A 245 -10.70 8.96 12.99
N THR A 246 -10.63 8.12 11.95
CA THR A 246 -10.92 8.56 10.58
C THR A 246 -12.40 8.60 10.25
N GLY A 247 -13.22 7.80 10.94
CA GLY A 247 -14.62 7.59 10.63
C GLY A 247 -14.85 6.83 9.30
N ILE A 248 -13.80 6.25 8.70
CA ILE A 248 -13.85 5.48 7.45
C ILE A 248 -13.63 4.01 7.77
N ALA A 249 -14.52 3.14 7.28
CA ALA A 249 -14.41 1.70 7.48
C ALA A 249 -13.02 1.20 7.02
N THR A 250 -12.30 0.54 7.91
CA THR A 250 -10.91 0.13 7.67
C THR A 250 -10.71 -1.32 8.10
N THR A 251 -10.10 -2.12 7.22
CA THR A 251 -9.62 -3.47 7.51
C THR A 251 -8.12 -3.56 7.21
N LEU A 252 -7.36 -4.09 8.15
CA LEU A 252 -5.97 -4.49 7.95
C LEU A 252 -5.93 -5.98 7.67
N VAL A 253 -5.25 -6.41 6.62
CA VAL A 253 -4.98 -7.82 6.32
C VAL A 253 -3.51 -8.08 6.54
N GLN A 254 -3.17 -9.00 7.45
CA GLN A 254 -1.80 -9.21 7.90
C GLN A 254 -1.45 -10.69 7.96
N GLY A 255 -0.33 -11.06 7.38
CA GLY A 255 0.26 -12.39 7.57
C GLY A 255 0.94 -12.52 8.93
N ARG A 256 0.69 -13.63 9.64
CA ARG A 256 1.29 -13.86 10.97
C ARG A 256 2.78 -14.17 10.91
N THR A 257 3.25 -14.65 9.78
CA THR A 257 4.67 -14.98 9.58
C THR A 257 5.42 -13.93 8.77
N ASP A 258 4.84 -12.73 8.63
CA ASP A 258 5.47 -11.60 7.95
C ASP A 258 6.72 -11.13 8.71
N THR A 259 7.87 -11.29 8.05
CA THR A 259 9.17 -10.86 8.56
C THR A 259 9.63 -9.52 8.00
N VAL A 260 8.90 -8.98 7.02
CA VAL A 260 9.19 -7.67 6.39
C VAL A 260 8.52 -6.54 7.15
N VAL A 261 7.20 -6.65 7.37
CA VAL A 261 6.44 -5.76 8.25
C VAL A 261 5.78 -6.61 9.33
N PRO A 262 6.39 -6.72 10.51
CA PRO A 262 5.89 -7.57 11.58
C PRO A 262 4.45 -7.22 11.99
N GLN A 263 3.65 -8.25 12.31
CA GLN A 263 2.26 -8.13 12.77
C GLN A 263 2.06 -7.04 13.85
N ALA A 264 3.06 -6.84 14.71
CA ALA A 264 3.02 -5.83 15.77
C ALA A 264 2.75 -4.41 15.26
N VAL A 265 3.09 -4.09 14.00
CA VAL A 265 2.81 -2.77 13.40
C VAL A 265 1.31 -2.60 13.13
N ALA A 266 0.66 -3.63 12.59
CA ALA A 266 -0.78 -3.62 12.34
C ALA A 266 -1.58 -3.63 13.66
N GLU A 267 -1.14 -4.42 14.65
CA GLU A 267 -1.73 -4.46 15.99
C GLU A 267 -1.64 -3.10 16.70
N ALA A 268 -0.50 -2.41 16.59
CA ALA A 268 -0.32 -1.10 17.20
C ALA A 268 -1.29 -0.06 16.61
N TYR A 269 -1.51 -0.08 15.31
CA TYR A 269 -2.51 0.78 14.67
C TYR A 269 -3.93 0.45 15.12
N ALA A 270 -4.29 -0.84 15.18
CA ALA A 270 -5.61 -1.27 15.67
C ALA A 270 -5.84 -0.85 17.13
N ASP A 271 -4.82 -0.96 17.97
CA ASP A 271 -4.84 -0.49 19.36
C ASP A 271 -4.98 1.03 19.46
N ALA A 272 -4.29 1.79 18.60
CA ALA A 272 -4.41 3.24 18.53
C ALA A 272 -5.83 3.65 18.10
N ALA A 273 -6.40 2.98 17.10
CA ALA A 273 -7.77 3.19 16.64
C ALA A 273 -8.79 2.92 17.77
N ALA A 274 -8.65 1.79 18.48
CA ALA A 274 -9.52 1.45 19.61
C ALA A 274 -9.44 2.50 20.72
N LYS A 275 -8.26 3.01 21.05
CA LYS A 275 -8.06 4.11 22.01
C LYS A 275 -8.71 5.43 21.56
N ALA A 276 -8.73 5.67 20.25
CA ALA A 276 -9.42 6.82 19.64
C ALA A 276 -10.94 6.62 19.51
N GLY A 277 -11.47 5.44 19.87
CA GLY A 277 -12.89 5.11 19.81
C GLY A 277 -13.35 4.61 18.43
N GLU A 278 -12.42 4.20 17.57
CA GLU A 278 -12.71 3.65 16.25
C GLU A 278 -12.46 2.13 16.21
N VAL A 279 -13.36 1.40 15.54
CA VAL A 279 -13.21 -0.04 15.32
C VAL A 279 -12.59 -0.29 13.96
N VAL A 280 -11.44 -0.94 13.95
CA VAL A 280 -10.72 -1.35 12.75
C VAL A 280 -10.74 -2.87 12.66
N GLY A 281 -11.08 -3.43 11.48
CA GLY A 281 -10.95 -4.84 11.22
C GLY A 281 -9.46 -5.26 11.17
N LEU A 282 -9.13 -6.40 11.75
CA LEU A 282 -7.79 -6.98 11.66
C LEU A 282 -7.92 -8.47 11.29
N THR A 283 -7.70 -8.77 10.01
CA THR A 283 -7.72 -10.12 9.46
C THR A 283 -6.30 -10.69 9.48
N LEU A 284 -6.07 -11.64 10.38
CA LEU A 284 -4.78 -12.30 10.55
C LEU A 284 -4.78 -13.65 9.84
N LEU A 285 -3.80 -13.86 8.94
CA LEU A 285 -3.68 -15.07 8.14
C LEU A 285 -2.54 -15.94 8.66
N GLU A 286 -2.90 -17.17 9.04
CA GLU A 286 -1.94 -18.16 9.53
C GLU A 286 -1.01 -18.61 8.40
N ASP A 287 0.26 -18.85 8.72
CA ASP A 287 1.28 -19.32 7.78
C ASP A 287 1.48 -18.46 6.52
N VAL A 288 1.07 -17.21 6.54
CA VAL A 288 1.20 -16.23 5.47
C VAL A 288 2.26 -15.19 5.84
N GLY A 289 3.17 -14.90 4.91
CA GLY A 289 4.17 -13.85 5.03
C GLY A 289 3.69 -12.52 4.40
N HIS A 290 4.66 -11.76 3.86
CA HIS A 290 4.42 -10.42 3.34
C HIS A 290 3.75 -10.39 1.96
N PHE A 291 4.28 -11.18 1.03
CA PHE A 291 3.95 -11.06 -0.40
C PHE A 291 2.70 -11.83 -0.88
N PRO A 292 2.24 -12.90 -0.21
CA PRO A 292 1.05 -13.63 -0.67
C PRO A 292 -0.23 -12.80 -0.73
N LEU A 293 -0.26 -11.65 -0.04
CA LEU A 293 -1.40 -10.72 -0.05
C LEU A 293 -1.64 -10.06 -1.42
N ILE A 294 -0.59 -9.97 -2.25
CA ILE A 294 -0.65 -9.41 -3.60
C ILE A 294 -0.34 -10.44 -4.70
N ASP A 295 -0.12 -11.70 -4.34
CA ASP A 295 0.16 -12.78 -5.27
C ASP A 295 -1.15 -13.41 -5.77
N PRO A 296 -1.53 -13.24 -7.05
CA PRO A 296 -2.74 -13.84 -7.61
C PRO A 296 -2.82 -15.37 -7.51
N ALA A 297 -1.70 -16.04 -7.31
CA ALA A 297 -1.63 -17.50 -7.15
C ALA A 297 -1.86 -17.95 -5.69
N ALA A 298 -1.82 -17.05 -4.73
CA ALA A 298 -1.96 -17.37 -3.31
C ALA A 298 -3.42 -17.24 -2.82
N ASP A 299 -3.85 -18.14 -1.95
CA ASP A 299 -5.16 -18.07 -1.30
C ASP A 299 -5.33 -16.78 -0.47
N ALA A 300 -4.26 -16.27 0.08
CA ALA A 300 -4.26 -15.00 0.82
C ALA A 300 -4.75 -13.82 -0.04
N CYS A 301 -4.40 -13.78 -1.31
CA CYS A 301 -4.87 -12.76 -2.25
C CYS A 301 -6.38 -12.88 -2.51
N ALA A 302 -6.94 -14.08 -2.48
CA ALA A 302 -8.40 -14.27 -2.57
C ALA A 302 -9.10 -13.70 -1.33
N VAL A 303 -8.55 -13.90 -0.12
CA VAL A 303 -9.08 -13.28 1.12
C VAL A 303 -9.04 -11.75 1.01
N VAL A 304 -7.96 -11.17 0.49
CA VAL A 304 -7.86 -9.72 0.23
C VAL A 304 -9.01 -9.24 -0.66
N ALA A 305 -9.29 -9.94 -1.75
CA ALA A 305 -10.39 -9.57 -2.65
C ALA A 305 -11.77 -9.65 -1.97
N GLU A 306 -11.99 -10.61 -1.06
CA GLU A 306 -13.21 -10.71 -0.26
C GLU A 306 -13.34 -9.54 0.73
N GLU A 307 -12.28 -9.14 1.42
CA GLU A 307 -12.29 -7.96 2.31
C GLU A 307 -12.61 -6.67 1.52
N ILE A 308 -12.04 -6.52 0.33
CA ILE A 308 -12.39 -5.41 -0.57
C ILE A 308 -13.86 -5.48 -0.99
N ALA A 309 -14.37 -6.66 -1.33
CA ALA A 309 -15.75 -6.85 -1.74
C ALA A 309 -16.75 -6.46 -0.65
N GLN A 310 -16.47 -6.80 0.62
CA GLN A 310 -17.32 -6.46 1.76
C GLN A 310 -17.55 -4.93 1.90
N LEU A 311 -16.57 -4.12 1.53
CA LEU A 311 -16.68 -2.66 1.60
C LEU A 311 -17.28 -2.06 0.31
N ALA A 312 -17.03 -2.71 -0.84
CA ALA A 312 -17.36 -2.21 -2.16
C ALA A 312 -18.82 -2.46 -2.57
N TRP A 313 -19.42 -3.58 -2.11
CA TRP A 313 -20.76 -4.03 -2.49
C TRP A 313 -21.82 -3.79 -1.43
#